data_0d8f0a15dbe823592875f9a973f435b1
#
_entry.id   0d8f0a15dbe823592875f9a973f435b1
#
_cell.length_a   1.000
_cell.length_b   1.000
_cell.length_c   1.000
_cell.angle_alpha   90.00
_cell.angle_beta   90.00
_cell.angle_gamma   90.00
#
_symmetry.space_group_name_H-M   'P 1'
#
loop_
_entity.id
_entity.type
_entity.pdbx_description
1 polymer ?
#
loop_
_entity_poly.entity_id
_entity_poly.type
_entity_poly.pdbx_seq_one_letter_code
_entity_poly.pdbx_strand_id
1 'polypeptide(L)'
;MTEFDPDLFEDKYEHYFPELQRAYKQAFETMNDAYDSELVHAIDQQVLAESEPFYEGDGEFRVDLPEDPAERLQGVLVDDEKFAGVLDRYVDEIEAELRAVFGFADEL
;
A
#
# COMPACT_ATOMS: atom_id res chain seq x y z
N MET A 1 -4.92 -21.00 -6.75
CA MET A 1 -3.97 -19.95 -7.04
C MET A 1 -4.54 -18.99 -8.08
N THR A 2 -4.48 -17.71 -7.81
CA THR A 2 -4.98 -16.71 -8.74
C THR A 2 -3.98 -16.51 -9.88
N GLU A 3 -4.47 -16.60 -11.10
CA GLU A 3 -3.66 -16.30 -12.24
C GLU A 3 -3.76 -14.83 -12.57
N PHE A 4 -2.67 -14.11 -12.41
CA PHE A 4 -2.68 -12.66 -12.58
C PHE A 4 -2.73 -12.29 -14.06
N ASP A 5 -3.65 -11.42 -14.42
CA ASP A 5 -3.79 -10.91 -15.78
C ASP A 5 -3.64 -9.39 -15.75
N PRO A 6 -2.55 -8.84 -16.31
CA PRO A 6 -2.34 -7.39 -16.30
C PRO A 6 -3.47 -6.60 -16.97
N ASP A 7 -4.11 -7.18 -18.00
CA ASP A 7 -5.22 -6.49 -18.65
C ASP A 7 -6.40 -6.33 -17.70
N LEU A 8 -6.66 -7.31 -16.85
CA LEU A 8 -7.73 -7.23 -15.88
C LEU A 8 -7.40 -6.24 -14.77
N PHE A 9 -6.12 -6.00 -14.54
CA PHE A 9 -5.71 -5.07 -13.50
C PHE A 9 -6.08 -3.62 -13.81
N GLU A 10 -6.38 -3.32 -15.07
CA GLU A 10 -6.88 -2.00 -15.42
C GLU A 10 -8.25 -1.75 -14.80
N ASP A 11 -9.00 -2.82 -14.57
CA ASP A 11 -10.29 -2.76 -13.87
C ASP A 11 -10.18 -3.47 -12.54
N LYS A 12 -9.11 -3.19 -11.80
CA LYS A 12 -8.75 -3.97 -10.62
C LYS A 12 -9.78 -3.93 -9.51
N TYR A 13 -10.51 -2.84 -9.40
CA TYR A 13 -11.52 -2.75 -8.35
C TYR A 13 -12.72 -3.63 -8.64
N GLU A 14 -12.84 -4.08 -9.88
CA GLU A 14 -13.90 -5.00 -10.27
C GLU A 14 -13.41 -6.45 -10.23
N HIS A 15 -12.19 -6.70 -10.67
CA HIS A 15 -11.69 -8.06 -10.82
C HIS A 15 -10.83 -8.53 -9.66
N TYR A 16 -10.14 -7.62 -8.98
CA TYR A 16 -9.15 -7.98 -7.98
C TYR A 16 -9.37 -7.29 -6.63
N PHE A 17 -10.56 -6.79 -6.40
CA PHE A 17 -10.84 -6.03 -5.18
C PHE A 17 -10.50 -6.81 -3.90
N PRO A 18 -10.89 -8.08 -3.76
CA PRO A 18 -10.54 -8.81 -2.53
C PRO A 18 -9.03 -8.95 -2.33
N GLU A 19 -8.29 -9.15 -3.42
CA GLU A 19 -6.84 -9.25 -3.35
C GLU A 19 -6.22 -7.93 -2.92
N LEU A 20 -6.73 -6.82 -3.45
CA LEU A 20 -6.25 -5.50 -3.05
C LEU A 20 -6.52 -5.24 -1.58
N GLN A 21 -7.72 -5.57 -1.13
CA GLN A 21 -8.05 -5.39 0.28
C GLN A 21 -7.13 -6.21 1.17
N ARG A 22 -6.83 -7.44 0.78
CA ARG A 22 -5.95 -8.30 1.58
C ARG A 22 -4.55 -7.72 1.65
N ALA A 23 -4.02 -7.25 0.50
CA ALA A 23 -2.68 -6.69 0.47
C ALA A 23 -2.56 -5.46 1.36
N TYR A 24 -3.51 -4.54 1.24
CA TYR A 24 -3.49 -3.32 2.04
C TYR A 24 -3.68 -3.63 3.52
N LYS A 25 -4.56 -4.57 3.85
CA LYS A 25 -4.79 -4.94 5.24
C LYS A 25 -3.56 -5.58 5.87
N GLN A 26 -2.89 -6.48 5.14
CA GLN A 26 -1.69 -7.12 5.66
C GLN A 26 -0.57 -6.10 5.87
N ALA A 27 -0.41 -5.17 4.94
CA ALA A 27 0.58 -4.12 5.10
C ALA A 27 0.25 -3.26 6.32
N PHE A 28 -1.02 -2.93 6.51
CA PHE A 28 -1.45 -2.16 7.67
C PHE A 28 -1.09 -2.89 8.97
N GLU A 29 -1.37 -4.17 9.04
CA GLU A 29 -1.10 -4.92 10.26
C GLU A 29 0.40 -4.97 10.56
N THR A 30 1.21 -5.16 9.53
CA THR A 30 2.66 -5.16 9.70
C THR A 30 3.15 -3.80 10.22
N MET A 31 2.66 -2.72 9.61
CA MET A 31 3.08 -1.39 10.02
C MET A 31 2.60 -1.04 11.41
N ASN A 32 1.36 -1.43 11.73
CA ASN A 32 0.78 -1.14 13.03
C ASN A 32 1.55 -1.83 14.16
N ASP A 33 2.12 -3.00 13.87
CA ASP A 33 2.93 -3.71 14.85
C ASP A 33 4.32 -3.10 15.01
N ALA A 34 4.84 -2.47 13.96
CA ALA A 34 6.23 -2.01 13.93
C ALA A 34 6.39 -0.54 14.30
N TYR A 35 5.35 0.26 14.15
CA TYR A 35 5.44 1.70 14.30
C TYR A 35 4.30 2.24 15.14
N ASP A 36 4.32 3.57 15.35
CA ASP A 36 3.31 4.27 16.14
C ASP A 36 1.93 4.03 15.53
N SER A 37 1.06 3.39 16.31
CA SER A 37 -0.28 3.02 15.85
C SER A 37 -1.09 4.24 15.40
N GLU A 38 -1.00 5.34 16.14
CA GLU A 38 -1.76 6.54 15.78
C GLU A 38 -1.33 7.09 14.44
N LEU A 39 -0.02 7.11 14.18
CA LEU A 39 0.50 7.59 12.90
C LEU A 39 0.11 6.63 11.77
N VAL A 40 0.22 5.32 12.00
CA VAL A 40 -0.11 4.34 10.97
C VAL A 40 -1.59 4.43 10.59
N HIS A 41 -2.48 4.56 11.58
CA HIS A 41 -3.90 4.73 11.31
C HIS A 41 -4.18 6.00 10.52
N ALA A 42 -3.51 7.09 10.89
CA ALA A 42 -3.72 8.37 10.20
C ALA A 42 -3.26 8.27 8.74
N ILE A 43 -2.12 7.65 8.50
CA ILE A 43 -1.63 7.47 7.15
C ILE A 43 -2.62 6.61 6.34
N ASP A 44 -3.10 5.53 6.94
CA ASP A 44 -4.05 4.65 6.26
C ASP A 44 -5.31 5.41 5.86
N GLN A 45 -5.87 6.21 6.75
CA GLN A 45 -7.15 6.84 6.52
C GLN A 45 -7.06 8.14 5.72
N GLN A 46 -5.94 8.86 5.82
CA GLN A 46 -5.85 10.19 5.26
C GLN A 46 -4.94 10.29 4.04
N VAL A 47 -4.05 9.34 3.86
CA VAL A 47 -3.13 9.34 2.73
C VAL A 47 -3.40 8.16 1.81
N LEU A 48 -3.37 6.95 2.34
CA LEU A 48 -3.48 5.76 1.51
C LEU A 48 -4.90 5.50 1.01
N ALA A 49 -5.89 6.09 1.67
CA ALA A 49 -7.26 5.98 1.16
C ALA A 49 -7.40 6.60 -0.23
N GLU A 50 -6.48 7.48 -0.60
CA GLU A 50 -6.49 8.11 -1.92
C GLU A 50 -5.35 7.61 -2.81
N SER A 51 -4.68 6.54 -2.38
CA SER A 51 -3.63 5.95 -3.22
C SER A 51 -4.24 4.99 -4.23
N GLU A 52 -3.45 4.67 -5.25
CA GLU A 52 -3.90 3.71 -6.26
C GLU A 52 -2.73 2.82 -6.65
N PRO A 53 -2.91 1.49 -6.64
CA PRO A 53 -1.85 0.58 -7.07
C PRO A 53 -1.87 0.39 -8.58
N PHE A 54 -0.68 0.26 -9.16
CA PHE A 54 -0.50 -0.01 -10.59
C PHE A 54 0.49 -1.15 -10.77
N TYR A 55 0.32 -1.88 -11.86
CA TYR A 55 1.25 -2.95 -12.21
C TYR A 55 2.28 -2.40 -13.21
N GLU A 56 3.56 -2.59 -12.87
CA GLU A 56 4.66 -2.03 -13.66
C GLU A 56 5.30 -3.02 -14.63
N GLY A 57 4.87 -4.28 -14.59
CA GLY A 57 5.50 -5.33 -15.37
C GLY A 57 6.51 -6.11 -14.54
N ASP A 58 6.87 -7.28 -15.01
CA ASP A 58 7.87 -8.14 -14.38
C ASP A 58 7.57 -8.43 -12.91
N GLY A 59 6.29 -8.51 -12.55
CA GLY A 59 5.90 -8.83 -11.19
C GLY A 59 6.04 -7.69 -10.21
N GLU A 60 6.24 -6.46 -10.68
CA GLU A 60 6.42 -5.29 -9.83
C GLU A 60 5.17 -4.44 -9.81
N PHE A 61 4.88 -3.88 -8.64
CA PHE A 61 3.75 -2.99 -8.46
C PHE A 61 4.23 -1.64 -7.96
N ARG A 62 3.45 -0.61 -8.28
CA ARG A 62 3.71 0.76 -7.82
C ARG A 62 2.45 1.28 -7.15
N VAL A 63 2.63 1.94 -6.00
CA VAL A 63 1.53 2.61 -5.32
C VAL A 63 1.68 4.11 -5.54
N ASP A 64 0.71 4.70 -6.25
CA ASP A 64 0.68 6.14 -6.46
C ASP A 64 0.03 6.81 -5.26
N LEU A 65 0.67 7.84 -4.75
CA LEU A 65 0.18 8.59 -3.60
C LEU A 65 -0.48 9.89 -4.07
N PRO A 66 -1.39 10.45 -3.25
CA PRO A 66 -1.93 11.77 -3.57
C PRO A 66 -0.83 12.83 -3.49
N GLU A 67 -1.11 13.98 -4.07
CA GLU A 67 -0.16 15.09 -4.00
C GLU A 67 -0.04 15.58 -2.57
N ASP A 68 1.17 15.96 -2.18
CA ASP A 68 1.45 16.53 -0.87
C ASP A 68 0.88 15.67 0.25
N PRO A 69 1.37 14.41 0.37
CA PRO A 69 0.79 13.50 1.38
C PRO A 69 0.88 14.03 2.81
N ALA A 70 1.95 14.77 3.12
CA ALA A 70 2.10 15.31 4.48
C ALA A 70 1.02 16.32 4.81
N GLU A 71 0.54 17.07 3.83
CA GLU A 71 -0.48 18.06 4.05
C GLU A 71 -1.86 17.45 4.26
N ARG A 72 -2.02 16.20 3.88
CA ARG A 72 -3.29 15.52 4.10
C ARG A 72 -3.43 14.98 5.51
N LEU A 73 -2.31 14.93 6.24
CA LEU A 73 -2.31 14.35 7.57
C LEU A 73 -2.80 15.38 8.58
N GLN A 74 -3.86 15.05 9.31
CA GLN A 74 -4.46 15.93 10.30
C GLN A 74 -4.61 15.18 11.61
N GLY A 75 -4.47 15.94 12.71
CA GLY A 75 -4.71 15.38 14.02
C GLY A 75 -3.55 14.61 14.62
N VAL A 76 -2.40 14.59 13.94
CA VAL A 76 -1.22 13.88 14.41
C VAL A 76 -0.03 14.81 14.31
N LEU A 77 0.71 14.93 15.41
CA LEU A 77 1.94 15.73 15.41
C LEU A 77 3.11 14.79 15.10
N VAL A 78 3.74 15.02 13.96
CA VAL A 78 4.88 14.21 13.55
C VAL A 78 5.77 15.09 12.69
N ASP A 79 7.10 14.94 12.84
CA ASP A 79 7.98 15.72 11.98
C ASP A 79 8.02 15.10 10.58
N ASP A 80 8.45 15.93 9.60
CA ASP A 80 8.39 15.54 8.20
C ASP A 80 9.27 14.35 7.90
N GLU A 81 10.41 14.26 8.55
CA GLU A 81 11.36 13.19 8.31
C GLU A 81 10.81 11.85 8.78
N LYS A 82 10.21 11.84 9.95
CA LYS A 82 9.60 10.63 10.47
C LYS A 82 8.40 10.22 9.62
N PHE A 83 7.58 11.19 9.24
CA PHE A 83 6.42 10.90 8.40
C PHE A 83 6.86 10.27 7.08
N ALA A 84 7.85 10.87 6.42
CA ALA A 84 8.31 10.36 5.13
C ALA A 84 8.87 8.95 5.25
N GLY A 85 9.63 8.69 6.31
CA GLY A 85 10.20 7.37 6.51
C GLY A 85 9.15 6.29 6.74
N VAL A 86 8.16 6.60 7.56
CA VAL A 86 7.09 5.63 7.82
C VAL A 86 6.24 5.43 6.58
N LEU A 87 5.94 6.51 5.85
CA LEU A 87 5.16 6.40 4.63
C LEU A 87 5.89 5.57 3.58
N ASP A 88 7.18 5.80 3.39
CA ASP A 88 7.97 5.02 2.43
C ASP A 88 7.94 3.54 2.79
N ARG A 89 8.10 3.23 4.06
CA ARG A 89 8.07 1.83 4.49
C ARG A 89 6.70 1.22 4.28
N TYR A 90 5.65 2.00 4.53
CA TYR A 90 4.29 1.51 4.34
C TYR A 90 4.04 1.18 2.87
N VAL A 91 4.47 2.07 1.97
CA VAL A 91 4.33 1.82 0.54
C VAL A 91 5.08 0.56 0.14
N ASP A 92 6.31 0.39 0.64
CA ASP A 92 7.09 -0.81 0.35
C ASP A 92 6.36 -2.07 0.80
N GLU A 93 5.72 -2.02 1.97
CA GLU A 93 4.98 -3.17 2.47
C GLU A 93 3.76 -3.48 1.60
N ILE A 94 3.06 -2.43 1.16
CA ILE A 94 1.92 -2.65 0.26
C ILE A 94 2.38 -3.32 -1.03
N GLU A 95 3.47 -2.81 -1.60
CA GLU A 95 3.97 -3.38 -2.86
C GLU A 95 4.41 -4.83 -2.68
N ALA A 96 5.04 -5.13 -1.55
CA ALA A 96 5.44 -6.50 -1.26
C ALA A 96 4.22 -7.42 -1.11
N GLU A 97 3.19 -6.94 -0.45
CA GLU A 97 1.97 -7.74 -0.27
C GLU A 97 1.23 -7.92 -1.58
N LEU A 98 1.26 -6.92 -2.46
CA LEU A 98 0.66 -7.07 -3.78
C LEU A 98 1.37 -8.17 -4.57
N ARG A 99 2.70 -8.18 -4.52
CA ARG A 99 3.44 -9.25 -5.18
C ARG A 99 3.07 -10.61 -4.61
N ALA A 100 2.93 -10.68 -3.29
CA ALA A 100 2.61 -11.94 -2.64
C ALA A 100 1.21 -12.43 -3.01
N VAL A 101 0.23 -11.53 -2.99
CA VAL A 101 -1.15 -11.94 -3.20
C VAL A 101 -1.40 -12.35 -4.65
N PHE A 102 -0.61 -11.82 -5.59
CA PHE A 102 -0.73 -12.18 -6.99
C PHE A 102 0.28 -13.23 -7.45
N GLY A 103 1.04 -13.80 -6.52
CA GLY A 103 1.90 -14.93 -6.82
C GLY A 103 3.28 -14.58 -7.37
N PHE A 104 3.73 -13.36 -7.20
CA PHE A 104 5.05 -12.93 -7.68
C PHE A 104 6.11 -12.94 -6.59
N ALA A 105 5.70 -13.05 -5.36
CA ALA A 105 6.70 -13.08 -4.30
C ALA A 105 7.30 -14.44 -4.21
N ASP A 106 8.48 -14.58 -4.35
CA ASP A 106 8.91 -15.86 -4.40
C ASP A 106 9.84 -16.23 -3.62
N GLU A 107 9.80 -16.44 -3.59
CA GLU A 107 10.27 -16.87 -3.22
C GLU A 107 11.37 -17.18 -3.26
N LEU A 108 11.88 -17.17 -2.94
CA LEU A 108 12.88 -17.38 -2.99
C LEU A 108 13.42 -18.09 -2.47
#